data_ef0ff2e105a5a6d0ed6328db3b4691a6
#
_entry.id   ef0ff2e105a5a6d0ed6328db3b4691a6
#
_cell.length_a   1.000
_cell.length_b   1.000
_cell.length_c   1.000
_cell.angle_alpha   90.00
_cell.angle_beta   90.00
_cell.angle_gamma   90.00
#
_symmetry.space_group_name_H-M   'P 1'
#
loop_
_entity.id
_entity.type
_entity.pdbx_description
1 polymer ?
#
loop_
_entity_poly.entity_id
_entity_poly.type
_entity_poly.pdbx_seq_one_letter_code
_entity_poly.pdbx_strand_id
1 'polypeptide(L)'
;MIDALDHLEIAGSVGAYETLLGRRAVNGKLQTSNVGLTFRAGGDGLSSMVFATSDLDKAAQLLARRAVPSNRQGDRLILSRGATHGVPIDLCECRDRAMPSPLAGSDEAASISALDHIVVRTPNPERAIAFYAGRLGLDLRLDRSNPDWGSRLLFFRCGDLVVEIAHDLKKGVSDRPDHLWGLSWRTPDITKANARLRVAGIDVSEPRDGRRPGSQVFTVKNHTEGVPTLVIGGIGRW
;
A
#
# COMPACT_ATOMS: atom_id res chain seq x y z
N MET A 1 -1.43 -18.44 -3.63
CA MET A 1 -0.16 -17.96 -4.20
C MET A 1 0.33 -16.71 -3.45
N ILE A 2 -0.42 -15.64 -3.44
CA ILE A 2 -0.14 -14.47 -2.59
C ILE A 2 -1.00 -14.58 -1.35
N ASP A 3 -0.37 -14.51 -0.17
CA ASP A 3 -1.05 -14.65 1.12
C ASP A 3 -1.33 -13.29 1.75
N ALA A 4 -0.41 -12.34 1.61
CA ALA A 4 -0.51 -10.99 2.14
C ALA A 4 0.47 -10.03 1.42
N LEU A 5 0.36 -8.73 1.70
CA LEU A 5 1.44 -7.79 1.49
C LEU A 5 2.40 -7.89 2.69
N ASP A 6 3.67 -8.23 2.44
CA ASP A 6 4.68 -8.36 3.50
C ASP A 6 5.19 -6.97 3.91
N HIS A 7 5.75 -6.25 2.95
CA HIS A 7 6.22 -4.89 3.22
C HIS A 7 6.20 -4.01 1.96
N LEU A 8 6.34 -2.71 2.20
CA LEU A 8 6.57 -1.70 1.19
C LEU A 8 8.01 -1.18 1.31
N GLU A 9 8.63 -0.93 0.18
CA GLU A 9 9.91 -0.23 0.12
C GLU A 9 9.66 1.24 -0.22
N ILE A 10 10.23 2.13 0.59
CA ILE A 10 10.09 3.58 0.45
C ILE A 10 11.46 4.19 0.24
N ALA A 11 11.60 5.02 -0.78
CA ALA A 11 12.77 5.87 -0.93
C ALA A 11 12.57 7.08 -0.03
N GLY A 12 13.45 7.28 0.96
CA GLY A 12 13.33 8.38 1.90
C GLY A 12 13.77 8.03 3.32
N SER A 13 13.38 8.89 4.25
CA SER A 13 13.79 8.83 5.67
C SER A 13 12.85 7.98 6.52
N VAL A 14 13.42 7.09 7.31
CA VAL A 14 12.67 6.34 8.33
C VAL A 14 12.04 7.27 9.37
N GLY A 15 12.73 8.36 9.75
CA GLY A 15 12.26 9.30 10.79
C GLY A 15 10.96 10.02 10.42
N ALA A 16 10.74 10.34 9.13
CA ALA A 16 9.48 10.90 8.67
C ALA A 16 8.31 9.94 8.95
N TYR A 17 8.50 8.65 8.65
CA TYR A 17 7.48 7.63 8.90
C TYR A 17 7.35 7.24 10.37
N GLU A 18 8.41 7.33 11.20
CA GLU A 18 8.28 7.20 12.65
C GLU A 18 7.31 8.25 13.20
N THR A 19 7.48 9.50 12.78
CA THR A 19 6.61 10.61 13.18
C THR A 19 5.18 10.41 12.63
N LEU A 20 5.04 10.07 11.35
CA LEU A 20 3.76 9.82 10.71
C LEU A 20 2.98 8.70 11.43
N LEU A 21 3.61 7.54 11.60
CA LEU A 21 2.93 6.37 12.18
C LEU A 21 2.79 6.45 13.70
N GLY A 22 3.54 7.32 14.38
CA GLY A 22 3.61 7.38 15.84
C GLY A 22 4.28 6.13 16.43
N ARG A 23 5.26 5.56 15.72
CA ARG A 23 5.95 4.32 16.09
C ARG A 23 7.45 4.48 15.91
N ARG A 24 8.25 3.73 16.67
CA ARG A 24 9.70 3.74 16.58
C ARG A 24 10.18 2.61 15.68
N ALA A 25 11.11 2.90 14.81
CA ALA A 25 11.75 1.87 13.99
C ALA A 25 12.59 0.92 14.83
N VAL A 26 12.61 -0.33 14.44
CA VAL A 26 13.49 -1.37 14.99
C VAL A 26 14.41 -1.85 13.87
N ASN A 27 15.72 -1.70 14.06
CA ASN A 27 16.72 -2.02 13.03
C ASN A 27 16.43 -1.35 11.67
N GLY A 28 16.00 -0.07 11.69
CA GLY A 28 15.70 0.69 10.48
C GLY A 28 14.42 0.29 9.74
N LYS A 29 13.60 -0.55 10.36
CA LYS A 29 12.30 -1.00 9.80
C LYS A 29 11.16 -0.56 10.69
N LEU A 30 10.03 -0.25 10.09
CA LEU A 30 8.76 0.00 10.77
C LEU A 30 7.79 -1.13 10.48
N GLN A 31 7.04 -1.55 11.50
CA GLN A 31 6.02 -2.58 11.38
C GLN A 31 4.69 -2.06 11.91
N THR A 32 3.65 -2.16 11.11
CA THR A 32 2.25 -2.00 11.55
C THR A 32 1.61 -3.37 11.77
N SER A 33 0.35 -3.41 12.12
CA SER A 33 -0.34 -4.70 12.36
C SER A 33 -0.45 -5.58 11.11
N ASN A 34 -0.34 -5.02 9.90
CA ASN A 34 -0.57 -5.76 8.65
C ASN A 34 0.48 -5.53 7.56
N VAL A 35 1.42 -4.62 7.71
CA VAL A 35 2.48 -4.38 6.71
C VAL A 35 3.75 -3.85 7.37
N GLY A 36 4.90 -4.28 6.85
CA GLY A 36 6.21 -3.71 7.15
C GLY A 36 6.56 -2.55 6.22
N LEU A 37 7.46 -1.69 6.68
CA LEU A 37 8.09 -0.66 5.85
C LEU A 37 9.60 -0.80 5.93
N THR A 38 10.26 -0.78 4.79
CA THR A 38 11.71 -0.69 4.66
C THR A 38 12.07 0.57 3.91
N PHE A 39 13.23 1.14 4.22
CA PHE A 39 13.64 2.42 3.68
C PHE A 39 14.95 2.30 2.95
N ARG A 40 15.09 3.03 1.86
CA ARG A 40 16.34 3.14 1.10
C ARG A 40 16.73 4.60 0.91
N ALA A 41 18.01 4.88 0.94
CA ALA A 41 18.53 6.20 0.65
C ALA A 41 18.36 6.55 -0.84
N GLY A 42 18.18 7.84 -1.11
CA GLY A 42 18.11 8.41 -2.46
C GLY A 42 16.73 8.31 -3.10
N GLY A 43 16.27 9.41 -3.66
CA GLY A 43 14.93 9.56 -4.24
C GLY A 43 13.83 9.78 -3.20
N ASP A 44 12.61 9.73 -3.66
CA ASP A 44 11.38 9.82 -2.88
C ASP A 44 10.31 8.90 -3.46
N GLY A 45 9.30 8.58 -2.65
CA GLY A 45 8.14 7.81 -3.08
C GLY A 45 8.20 6.31 -2.81
N LEU A 46 7.15 5.64 -3.25
CA LEU A 46 7.03 4.18 -3.18
C LEU A 46 7.94 3.52 -4.22
N SER A 47 8.82 2.66 -3.74
CA SER A 47 9.82 1.99 -4.58
C SER A 47 9.40 0.59 -5.01
N SER A 48 8.73 -0.18 -4.13
CA SER A 48 8.30 -1.54 -4.42
C SER A 48 7.18 -2.00 -3.49
N MET A 49 6.38 -2.95 -3.98
CA MET A 49 5.47 -3.78 -3.17
C MET A 49 6.05 -5.19 -3.08
N VAL A 50 6.21 -5.71 -1.89
CA VAL A 50 6.68 -7.08 -1.66
C VAL A 50 5.55 -7.90 -1.06
N PHE A 51 5.09 -8.89 -1.81
CA PHE A 51 4.05 -9.81 -1.35
C PHE A 51 4.64 -11.05 -0.70
N ALA A 52 3.94 -11.55 0.32
CA ALA A 52 4.26 -12.81 0.97
C ALA A 52 3.62 -14.00 0.24
N THR A 53 4.34 -15.09 0.15
CA THR A 53 3.85 -16.39 -0.28
C THR A 53 4.36 -17.50 0.65
N SER A 54 3.58 -18.54 0.87
CA SER A 54 3.98 -19.69 1.68
C SER A 54 5.04 -20.58 1.02
N ASP A 55 5.25 -20.45 -0.30
CA ASP A 55 6.18 -21.28 -1.06
C ASP A 55 6.63 -20.54 -2.32
N LEU A 56 7.86 -20.03 -2.32
CA LEU A 56 8.43 -19.27 -3.44
C LEU A 56 8.64 -20.13 -4.69
N ASP A 57 8.95 -21.40 -4.55
CA ASP A 57 9.20 -22.27 -5.70
C ASP A 57 7.90 -22.59 -6.44
N LYS A 58 6.82 -22.88 -5.70
CA LYS A 58 5.49 -23.00 -6.28
C LYS A 58 5.00 -21.71 -6.90
N ALA A 59 5.26 -20.56 -6.23
CA ALA A 59 4.90 -19.25 -6.77
C ALA A 59 5.64 -19.00 -8.09
N ALA A 60 6.95 -19.27 -8.18
CA ALA A 60 7.74 -19.11 -9.40
C ALA A 60 7.20 -19.98 -10.55
N GLN A 61 6.90 -21.27 -10.28
CA GLN A 61 6.32 -22.16 -11.28
C GLN A 61 4.95 -21.68 -11.78
N LEU A 62 4.10 -21.19 -10.88
CA LEU A 62 2.78 -20.68 -11.23
C LEU A 62 2.86 -19.40 -12.05
N LEU A 63 3.74 -18.47 -11.67
CA LEU A 63 4.00 -17.24 -12.40
C LEU A 63 4.51 -17.52 -13.81
N ALA A 64 5.45 -18.48 -13.97
CA ALA A 64 5.94 -18.88 -15.27
C ALA A 64 4.82 -19.42 -16.17
N ARG A 65 3.93 -20.27 -15.64
CA ARG A 65 2.75 -20.78 -16.38
C ARG A 65 1.78 -19.66 -16.78
N ARG A 66 1.74 -18.56 -16.02
CA ARG A 66 0.90 -17.39 -16.27
C ARG A 66 1.60 -16.29 -17.08
N ALA A 67 2.75 -16.63 -17.69
CA ALA A 67 3.56 -15.71 -18.47
C ALA A 67 3.99 -14.45 -17.68
N VAL A 68 4.39 -14.64 -16.41
CA VAL A 68 5.01 -13.60 -15.58
C VAL A 68 6.47 -14.02 -15.33
N PRO A 69 7.43 -13.57 -16.15
CA PRO A 69 8.83 -13.82 -15.92
C PRO A 69 9.29 -13.26 -14.58
N SER A 70 10.06 -14.02 -13.86
CA SER A 70 10.62 -13.63 -12.58
C SER A 70 12.04 -14.14 -12.42
N ASN A 71 12.83 -13.49 -11.58
CA ASN A 71 14.19 -13.87 -11.27
C ASN A 71 14.35 -14.03 -9.76
N ARG A 72 14.93 -15.17 -9.34
CA ARG A 72 15.21 -15.43 -7.93
C ARG A 72 16.49 -14.72 -7.51
N GLN A 73 16.41 -13.92 -6.45
CA GLN A 73 17.55 -13.28 -5.81
C GLN A 73 17.48 -13.53 -4.30
N GLY A 74 18.25 -14.51 -3.82
CA GLY A 74 18.22 -14.92 -2.43
C GLY A 74 16.83 -15.43 -2.01
N ASP A 75 16.24 -14.77 -1.04
CA ASP A 75 14.92 -15.06 -0.47
C ASP A 75 13.77 -14.31 -1.15
N ARG A 76 14.03 -13.68 -2.32
CA ARG A 76 13.05 -12.93 -3.11
C ARG A 76 12.88 -13.47 -4.51
N LEU A 77 11.71 -13.29 -5.04
CA LEU A 77 11.36 -13.49 -6.43
C LEU A 77 10.98 -12.15 -7.04
N ILE A 78 11.85 -11.59 -7.87
CA ILE A 78 11.65 -10.29 -8.50
C ILE A 78 10.90 -10.48 -9.81
N LEU A 79 9.73 -9.85 -9.95
CA LEU A 79 8.94 -9.94 -11.16
C LEU A 79 9.44 -8.97 -12.24
N SER A 80 9.41 -9.43 -13.49
CA SER A 80 9.77 -8.60 -14.64
C SER A 80 8.88 -7.36 -14.73
N ARG A 81 9.49 -6.18 -14.84
CA ARG A 81 8.78 -4.89 -15.00
C ARG A 81 7.86 -4.85 -16.21
N GLY A 82 8.23 -5.52 -17.28
CA GLY A 82 7.37 -5.65 -18.45
C GLY A 82 6.08 -6.42 -18.15
N ALA A 83 6.17 -7.49 -17.36
CA ALA A 83 5.01 -8.30 -16.98
C ALA A 83 4.12 -7.62 -15.94
N THR A 84 4.69 -6.77 -15.08
CA THR A 84 3.97 -5.99 -14.06
C THR A 84 3.53 -4.61 -14.57
N HIS A 85 3.68 -4.36 -15.85
CA HIS A 85 3.33 -3.11 -16.51
C HIS A 85 4.00 -1.87 -15.90
N GLY A 86 5.23 -2.04 -15.40
CA GLY A 86 6.04 -0.96 -14.82
C GLY A 86 6.04 -0.91 -13.30
N VAL A 87 5.07 -1.53 -12.62
CA VAL A 87 5.01 -1.54 -11.16
C VAL A 87 6.10 -2.45 -10.56
N PRO A 88 6.89 -1.97 -9.60
CA PRO A 88 7.85 -2.80 -8.89
C PRO A 88 7.15 -3.78 -7.94
N ILE A 89 7.20 -5.06 -8.27
CA ILE A 89 6.57 -6.13 -7.49
C ILE A 89 7.57 -7.27 -7.30
N ASP A 90 7.74 -7.66 -6.03
CA ASP A 90 8.51 -8.82 -5.63
C ASP A 90 7.65 -9.76 -4.77
N LEU A 91 8.08 -11.02 -4.64
CA LEU A 91 7.55 -11.96 -3.66
C LEU A 91 8.65 -12.39 -2.70
N CYS A 92 8.29 -12.63 -1.43
CA CYS A 92 9.15 -13.27 -0.45
C CYS A 92 8.42 -14.43 0.23
N GLU A 93 9.15 -15.32 0.90
CA GLU A 93 8.50 -16.32 1.74
C GLU A 93 7.81 -15.65 2.93
N CYS A 94 6.60 -16.14 3.21
CA CYS A 94 5.86 -15.74 4.39
C CYS A 94 6.68 -16.12 5.63
N ARG A 95 7.06 -15.11 6.40
CA ARG A 95 7.66 -15.30 7.73
C ARG A 95 6.59 -15.01 8.76
N ASP A 96 6.80 -15.50 9.97
CA ASP A 96 5.96 -15.07 11.08
C ASP A 96 5.89 -13.55 11.08
N ARG A 97 4.67 -13.03 11.10
CA ARG A 97 4.47 -11.58 11.05
C ARG A 97 5.16 -10.95 12.24
N ALA A 98 6.09 -10.06 11.99
CA ALA A 98 6.76 -9.31 13.04
C ALA A 98 5.72 -8.54 13.89
N MET A 99 5.98 -8.46 15.19
CA MET A 99 5.16 -7.63 16.07
C MET A 99 5.21 -6.17 15.61
N PRO A 100 4.10 -5.43 15.74
CA PRO A 100 4.10 -4.01 15.43
C PRO A 100 5.20 -3.27 16.19
N SER A 101 5.85 -2.33 15.51
CA SER A 101 6.88 -1.49 16.11
C SER A 101 6.36 -0.77 17.36
N PRO A 102 7.20 -0.56 18.38
CA PRO A 102 6.79 0.12 19.60
C PRO A 102 6.22 1.51 19.31
N LEU A 103 5.25 1.93 20.10
CA LEU A 103 4.72 3.29 20.05
C LEU A 103 5.79 4.32 20.39
N ALA A 104 5.77 5.46 19.74
CA ALA A 104 6.62 6.60 20.07
C ALA A 104 6.11 7.39 21.30
N GLY A 105 4.85 7.14 21.69
CA GLY A 105 4.18 7.72 22.86
C GLY A 105 3.27 6.70 23.52
N SER A 106 2.51 7.12 24.53
CA SER A 106 1.65 6.24 25.33
C SER A 106 0.23 6.06 24.78
N ASP A 107 -0.22 6.88 23.82
CA ASP A 107 -1.59 6.83 23.30
C ASP A 107 -1.66 6.06 21.97
N GLU A 108 -2.01 4.79 22.05
CA GLU A 108 -2.21 3.95 20.87
C GLU A 108 -3.34 4.46 19.96
N ALA A 109 -4.38 5.08 20.54
CA ALA A 109 -5.49 5.60 19.77
C ALA A 109 -5.07 6.74 18.82
N ALA A 110 -4.03 7.48 19.18
CA ALA A 110 -3.45 8.53 18.34
C ALA A 110 -2.45 8.00 17.29
N SER A 111 -2.08 6.72 17.33
CA SER A 111 -1.14 6.12 16.40
C SER A 111 -1.82 5.66 15.11
N ILE A 112 -1.01 5.39 14.09
CA ILE A 112 -1.47 4.69 12.90
C ILE A 112 -1.21 3.20 13.10
N SER A 113 -2.26 2.39 13.00
CA SER A 113 -2.24 0.98 13.38
C SER A 113 -1.99 0.02 12.22
N ALA A 114 -2.45 0.36 11.02
CA ALA A 114 -2.43 -0.53 9.86
C ALA A 114 -2.48 0.24 8.54
N LEU A 115 -2.07 -0.39 7.46
CA LEU A 115 -2.38 0.05 6.11
C LEU A 115 -3.82 -0.37 5.76
N ASP A 116 -4.61 0.54 5.21
CA ASP A 116 -5.95 0.25 4.69
C ASP A 116 -5.85 -0.21 3.22
N HIS A 117 -5.23 0.62 2.39
CA HIS A 117 -4.96 0.26 1.00
C HIS A 117 -3.73 0.97 0.45
N ILE A 118 -3.11 0.32 -0.52
CA ILE A 118 -2.12 0.92 -1.41
C ILE A 118 -2.79 1.23 -2.75
N VAL A 119 -2.44 2.37 -3.34
CA VAL A 119 -3.00 2.80 -4.62
C VAL A 119 -1.98 2.66 -5.74
N VAL A 120 -2.39 1.99 -6.80
CA VAL A 120 -1.70 1.94 -8.09
C VAL A 120 -2.51 2.71 -9.11
N ARG A 121 -1.90 3.62 -9.85
CA ARG A 121 -2.55 4.26 -10.99
C ARG A 121 -2.28 3.47 -12.26
N THR A 122 -3.34 3.19 -13.00
CA THR A 122 -3.28 2.51 -14.30
C THR A 122 -3.94 3.33 -15.40
N PRO A 123 -3.36 3.40 -16.59
CA PRO A 123 -4.05 3.90 -17.77
C PRO A 123 -4.91 2.82 -18.45
N ASN A 124 -4.87 1.55 -17.99
CA ASN A 124 -5.59 0.45 -18.62
C ASN A 124 -6.16 -0.50 -17.55
N PRO A 125 -7.41 -0.29 -17.09
CA PRO A 125 -8.01 -1.09 -16.02
C PRO A 125 -8.22 -2.56 -16.39
N GLU A 126 -8.52 -2.88 -17.66
CA GLU A 126 -8.68 -4.28 -18.09
C GLU A 126 -7.35 -5.04 -18.01
N ARG A 127 -6.26 -4.41 -18.40
CA ARG A 127 -4.90 -4.95 -18.25
C ARG A 127 -4.56 -5.19 -16.78
N ALA A 128 -4.94 -4.26 -15.91
CA ALA A 128 -4.75 -4.41 -14.47
C ALA A 128 -5.56 -5.58 -13.90
N ILE A 129 -6.82 -5.76 -14.29
CA ILE A 129 -7.63 -6.92 -13.90
C ILE A 129 -6.95 -8.22 -14.34
N ALA A 130 -6.54 -8.31 -15.61
CA ALA A 130 -5.86 -9.50 -16.13
C ALA A 130 -4.57 -9.81 -15.36
N PHE A 131 -3.85 -8.80 -14.90
CA PHE A 131 -2.63 -9.00 -14.13
C PHE A 131 -2.93 -9.33 -12.65
N TYR A 132 -3.61 -8.46 -11.91
CA TYR A 132 -3.79 -8.64 -10.46
C TYR A 132 -4.70 -9.82 -10.13
N ALA A 133 -5.81 -10.02 -10.81
CA ALA A 133 -6.67 -11.19 -10.62
C ALA A 133 -6.14 -12.40 -11.38
N GLY A 134 -5.92 -12.28 -12.67
CA GLY A 134 -5.60 -13.43 -13.53
C GLY A 134 -4.23 -14.01 -13.29
N ARG A 135 -3.18 -13.19 -13.21
CA ARG A 135 -1.80 -13.66 -13.07
C ARG A 135 -1.33 -13.75 -11.63
N LEU A 136 -1.58 -12.73 -10.80
CA LEU A 136 -1.21 -12.76 -9.39
C LEU A 136 -2.20 -13.55 -8.53
N GLY A 137 -3.47 -13.65 -8.94
CA GLY A 137 -4.51 -14.39 -8.22
C GLY A 137 -5.06 -13.65 -7.01
N LEU A 138 -5.02 -12.32 -7.01
CA LEU A 138 -5.71 -11.51 -6.01
C LEU A 138 -7.22 -11.50 -6.26
N ASP A 139 -7.99 -11.45 -5.20
CA ASP A 139 -9.45 -11.49 -5.24
C ASP A 139 -10.02 -10.09 -5.53
N LEU A 140 -10.59 -9.90 -6.73
CA LEU A 140 -11.29 -8.67 -7.12
C LEU A 140 -12.63 -8.57 -6.39
N ARG A 141 -12.71 -7.69 -5.40
CA ARG A 141 -13.90 -7.52 -4.54
C ARG A 141 -14.88 -6.48 -5.06
N LEU A 142 -14.38 -5.46 -5.75
CA LEU A 142 -15.20 -4.38 -6.28
C LEU A 142 -14.56 -3.80 -7.54
N ASP A 143 -15.38 -3.62 -8.57
CA ASP A 143 -15.10 -2.82 -9.75
C ASP A 143 -16.17 -1.74 -9.84
N ARG A 144 -15.78 -0.49 -9.69
CA ARG A 144 -16.71 0.63 -9.64
C ARG A 144 -16.25 1.79 -10.49
N SER A 145 -17.03 2.12 -11.50
CA SER A 145 -16.93 3.38 -12.25
C SER A 145 -17.83 4.44 -11.62
N ASN A 146 -17.28 5.64 -11.42
CA ASN A 146 -18.05 6.79 -11.00
C ASN A 146 -17.67 7.99 -11.88
N PRO A 147 -18.53 8.38 -12.85
CA PRO A 147 -18.30 9.51 -13.72
C PRO A 147 -18.16 10.85 -12.99
N ASP A 148 -18.91 11.05 -11.89
CA ASP A 148 -18.85 12.29 -11.08
C ASP A 148 -17.48 12.46 -10.42
N TRP A 149 -16.83 11.36 -10.05
CA TRP A 149 -15.46 11.36 -9.54
C TRP A 149 -14.41 11.33 -10.66
N GLY A 150 -14.84 11.06 -11.89
CA GLY A 150 -13.96 10.89 -13.03
C GLY A 150 -13.02 9.68 -12.92
N SER A 151 -13.43 8.64 -12.20
CA SER A 151 -12.55 7.49 -11.92
C SER A 151 -13.26 6.14 -11.96
N ARG A 152 -12.54 5.09 -12.40
CA ARG A 152 -12.87 3.69 -12.17
C ARG A 152 -11.88 3.12 -11.17
N LEU A 153 -12.39 2.51 -10.13
CA LEU A 153 -11.61 1.94 -9.02
C LEU A 153 -11.85 0.44 -8.96
N LEU A 154 -10.76 -0.31 -8.89
CA LEU A 154 -10.76 -1.76 -8.72
C LEU A 154 -10.13 -2.08 -7.36
N PHE A 155 -10.80 -2.87 -6.55
CA PHE A 155 -10.37 -3.21 -5.20
C PHE A 155 -10.01 -4.70 -5.13
N PHE A 156 -8.74 -4.99 -5.02
CA PHE A 156 -8.22 -6.36 -4.88
C PHE A 156 -7.87 -6.62 -3.42
N ARG A 157 -8.53 -7.62 -2.83
CA ARG A 157 -8.22 -8.02 -1.45
C ARG A 157 -6.87 -8.72 -1.38
N CYS A 158 -6.06 -8.33 -0.41
CA CYS A 158 -4.77 -8.93 -0.10
C CYS A 158 -4.61 -9.05 1.42
N GLY A 159 -4.95 -10.19 1.99
CA GLY A 159 -4.99 -10.37 3.43
C GLY A 159 -5.97 -9.40 4.09
N ASP A 160 -5.45 -8.56 5.01
CA ASP A 160 -6.20 -7.55 5.77
C ASP A 160 -6.11 -6.14 5.15
N LEU A 161 -5.76 -6.01 3.90
CA LEU A 161 -5.70 -4.75 3.17
C LEU A 161 -6.18 -4.89 1.73
N VAL A 162 -6.20 -3.79 1.03
CA VAL A 162 -6.60 -3.73 -0.37
C VAL A 162 -5.48 -3.16 -1.24
N VAL A 163 -5.29 -3.73 -2.41
CA VAL A 163 -4.60 -3.10 -3.53
C VAL A 163 -5.66 -2.40 -4.38
N GLU A 164 -5.71 -1.07 -4.31
CA GLU A 164 -6.63 -0.26 -5.11
C GLU A 164 -5.97 0.11 -6.43
N ILE A 165 -6.63 -0.19 -7.53
CA ILE A 165 -6.21 0.23 -8.86
C ILE A 165 -7.11 1.38 -9.31
N ALA A 166 -6.52 2.54 -9.55
CA ALA A 166 -7.25 3.75 -9.92
C ALA A 166 -6.98 4.13 -11.38
N HIS A 167 -8.06 4.23 -12.17
CA HIS A 167 -8.05 4.71 -13.55
C HIS A 167 -8.78 6.05 -13.66
N ASP A 168 -8.16 7.01 -14.34
CA ASP A 168 -8.75 8.31 -14.65
C ASP A 168 -9.56 8.21 -15.94
N LEU A 169 -10.89 8.24 -15.82
CA LEU A 169 -11.82 8.11 -16.97
C LEU A 169 -11.63 9.23 -18.01
N LYS A 170 -11.14 10.40 -17.59
CA LYS A 170 -10.95 11.54 -18.50
C LYS A 170 -9.74 11.35 -19.42
N LYS A 171 -8.78 10.52 -19.03
CA LYS A 171 -7.55 10.31 -19.80
C LYS A 171 -7.66 9.19 -20.84
N GLY A 172 -8.76 8.43 -20.79
CA GLY A 172 -8.96 7.28 -21.66
C GLY A 172 -7.96 6.14 -21.38
N VAL A 173 -8.04 5.08 -22.19
CA VAL A 173 -7.20 3.89 -22.08
C VAL A 173 -5.94 4.06 -22.92
N SER A 174 -4.78 3.61 -22.41
CA SER A 174 -3.50 3.59 -23.15
C SER A 174 -2.57 2.51 -22.63
N ASP A 175 -1.47 2.23 -23.35
CA ASP A 175 -0.46 1.24 -22.98
C ASP A 175 0.69 1.79 -22.15
N ARG A 176 0.58 3.04 -21.66
CA ARG A 176 1.57 3.61 -20.74
C ARG A 176 1.72 2.75 -19.49
N PRO A 177 2.88 2.81 -18.81
CA PRO A 177 3.09 2.06 -17.57
C PRO A 177 2.11 2.45 -16.46
N ASP A 178 1.82 1.46 -15.61
CA ASP A 178 1.21 1.66 -14.30
C ASP A 178 2.27 2.18 -13.32
N HIS A 179 1.86 2.81 -12.23
CA HIS A 179 2.78 3.27 -11.21
C HIS A 179 2.18 3.23 -9.81
N LEU A 180 3.02 2.95 -8.83
CA LEU A 180 2.69 3.12 -7.42
C LEU A 180 2.39 4.60 -7.18
N TRP A 181 1.32 4.88 -6.42
CA TRP A 181 0.91 6.26 -6.25
C TRP A 181 0.82 6.69 -4.79
N GLY A 182 0.04 6.02 -3.94
CA GLY A 182 -0.23 6.52 -2.62
C GLY A 182 -0.63 5.45 -1.60
N LEU A 183 -0.75 5.87 -0.35
CA LEU A 183 -1.09 5.04 0.79
C LEU A 183 -2.25 5.61 1.57
N SER A 184 -3.16 4.74 2.00
CA SER A 184 -4.19 5.06 2.98
C SER A 184 -3.97 4.25 4.25
N TRP A 185 -3.88 4.93 5.38
CA TRP A 185 -3.58 4.34 6.67
C TRP A 185 -4.79 4.33 7.59
N ARG A 186 -4.91 3.29 8.42
CA ARG A 186 -5.95 3.20 9.45
C ARG A 186 -5.45 3.72 10.79
N THR A 187 -6.31 4.48 11.47
CA THR A 187 -6.11 4.89 12.86
C THR A 187 -7.33 4.52 13.69
N PRO A 188 -7.15 4.12 14.97
CA PRO A 188 -8.28 3.90 15.87
C PRO A 188 -9.11 5.16 16.13
N ASP A 189 -8.46 6.32 16.24
CA ASP A 189 -9.11 7.61 16.48
C ASP A 189 -8.59 8.69 15.55
N ILE A 190 -9.42 9.11 14.60
CA ILE A 190 -9.06 10.07 13.56
C ILE A 190 -8.73 11.45 14.14
N THR A 191 -9.46 11.86 15.17
CA THR A 191 -9.29 13.17 15.81
C THR A 191 -7.98 13.23 16.59
N LYS A 192 -7.70 12.20 17.38
CA LYS A 192 -6.43 12.10 18.13
C LYS A 192 -5.22 11.99 17.20
N ALA A 193 -5.31 11.18 16.14
CA ALA A 193 -4.22 11.06 15.15
C ALA A 193 -3.95 12.39 14.45
N ASN A 194 -5.00 13.12 14.04
CA ASN A 194 -4.87 14.44 13.43
C ASN A 194 -4.21 15.44 14.38
N ALA A 195 -4.68 15.51 15.63
CA ALA A 195 -4.11 16.40 16.65
C ALA A 195 -2.64 16.09 16.93
N ARG A 196 -2.29 14.79 17.07
CA ARG A 196 -0.89 14.37 17.27
C ARG A 196 0.01 14.81 16.12
N LEU A 197 -0.43 14.64 14.87
CA LEU A 197 0.37 15.01 13.71
C LEU A 197 0.57 16.52 13.63
N ARG A 198 -0.44 17.32 13.96
CA ARG A 198 -0.32 18.81 14.05
C ARG A 198 0.68 19.23 15.13
N VAL A 199 0.61 18.63 16.30
CA VAL A 199 1.59 18.88 17.40
C VAL A 199 3.01 18.50 16.98
N ALA A 200 3.17 17.48 16.17
CA ALA A 200 4.45 17.08 15.60
C ALA A 200 4.93 17.96 14.42
N GLY A 201 4.19 19.02 14.06
CA GLY A 201 4.54 19.95 12.97
C GLY A 201 4.22 19.43 11.57
N ILE A 202 3.43 18.35 11.47
CA ILE A 202 3.00 17.82 10.17
C ILE A 202 1.77 18.58 9.66
N ASP A 203 1.84 19.04 8.40
CA ASP A 203 0.69 19.70 7.74
C ASP A 203 -0.33 18.63 7.33
N VAL A 204 -1.51 18.72 7.94
CA VAL A 204 -2.64 17.82 7.67
C VAL A 204 -3.90 18.63 7.42
N SER A 205 -4.78 18.11 6.56
CA SER A 205 -6.11 18.70 6.39
C SER A 205 -6.99 18.48 7.63
N GLU A 206 -8.08 19.23 7.75
CA GLU A 206 -9.14 18.87 8.69
C GLU A 206 -9.72 17.50 8.35
N PRO A 207 -10.15 16.71 9.36
CA PRO A 207 -10.95 15.54 9.15
C PRO A 207 -12.26 15.90 8.41
N ARG A 208 -12.63 15.04 7.46
CA ARG A 208 -13.87 15.16 6.69
C ARG A 208 -14.47 13.78 6.46
N ASP A 209 -15.73 13.72 6.08
CA ASP A 209 -16.36 12.45 5.74
C ASP A 209 -15.64 11.77 4.56
N GLY A 210 -15.40 10.49 4.71
CA GLY A 210 -14.83 9.64 3.68
C GLY A 210 -15.89 9.15 2.69
N ARG A 211 -15.44 8.53 1.60
CA ARG A 211 -16.35 7.94 0.60
C ARG A 211 -17.11 6.71 1.10
N ARG A 212 -16.58 6.02 2.08
CA ARG A 212 -17.23 4.88 2.75
C ARG A 212 -18.12 5.42 3.87
N PRO A 213 -19.42 5.07 3.91
CA PRO A 213 -20.31 5.51 4.97
C PRO A 213 -19.73 5.22 6.37
N GLY A 214 -19.78 6.23 7.25
CA GLY A 214 -19.25 6.15 8.62
C GLY A 214 -17.74 6.31 8.74
N SER A 215 -17.01 6.44 7.63
CA SER A 215 -15.58 6.74 7.67
C SER A 215 -15.32 8.24 7.71
N GLN A 216 -14.23 8.63 8.37
CA GLN A 216 -13.64 9.95 8.31
C GLN A 216 -12.21 9.86 7.78
N VAL A 217 -11.77 10.88 7.06
CA VAL A 217 -10.44 10.92 6.45
C VAL A 217 -9.80 12.28 6.60
N PHE A 218 -8.46 12.31 6.66
CA PHE A 218 -7.68 13.52 6.42
C PHE A 218 -6.46 13.23 5.54
N THR A 219 -5.99 14.24 4.85
CA THR A 219 -4.81 14.17 3.98
C THR A 219 -3.58 14.64 4.75
N VAL A 220 -2.49 13.90 4.64
CA VAL A 220 -1.15 14.31 5.11
C VAL A 220 -0.41 14.94 3.93
N LYS A 221 0.11 16.15 4.10
CA LYS A 221 0.64 16.95 2.99
C LYS A 221 2.16 17.04 2.93
N ASN A 222 2.85 16.73 4.04
CA ASN A 222 4.31 16.70 4.14
C ASN A 222 4.78 15.52 5.00
N HIS A 223 6.10 15.30 5.15
CA HIS A 223 6.69 14.19 5.90
C HIS A 223 6.24 12.80 5.40
N THR A 224 5.94 12.69 4.11
CA THR A 224 5.46 11.46 3.46
C THR A 224 6.45 10.92 2.43
N GLU A 225 7.64 11.51 2.33
CA GLU A 225 8.67 11.15 1.34
C GLU A 225 8.10 11.10 -0.09
N GLY A 226 7.33 12.14 -0.46
CA GLY A 226 6.70 12.24 -1.78
C GLY A 226 5.50 11.31 -2.00
N VAL A 227 5.12 10.46 -1.04
CA VAL A 227 3.99 9.53 -1.17
C VAL A 227 2.68 10.22 -0.81
N PRO A 228 1.72 10.38 -1.74
CA PRO A 228 0.38 10.85 -1.40
C PRO A 228 -0.25 10.00 -0.30
N THR A 229 -0.61 10.64 0.81
CA THR A 229 -0.96 9.93 2.03
C THR A 229 -2.29 10.38 2.59
N LEU A 230 -3.16 9.41 2.87
CA LEU A 230 -4.45 9.58 3.53
C LEU A 230 -4.46 8.80 4.85
N VAL A 231 -5.12 9.35 5.86
CA VAL A 231 -5.44 8.63 7.09
C VAL A 231 -6.96 8.48 7.19
N ILE A 232 -7.41 7.29 7.54
CA ILE A 232 -8.82 6.92 7.62
C ILE A 232 -9.14 6.33 8.99
N GLY A 233 -10.26 6.73 9.56
CA GLY A 233 -10.81 6.23 10.82
C GLY A 233 -12.28 5.87 10.68
N GLY A 234 -12.86 5.26 11.73
CA GLY A 234 -14.28 4.89 11.78
C GLY A 234 -14.67 3.67 10.92
N ILE A 235 -13.68 2.91 10.42
CA ILE A 235 -13.91 1.71 9.61
C ILE A 235 -13.34 0.47 10.30
N GLY A 236 -14.05 -0.65 10.16
CA GLY A 236 -13.54 -1.97 10.53
C GLY A 236 -12.48 -2.51 9.54
N ARG A 237 -12.07 -3.75 9.77
CA ARG A 237 -11.20 -4.50 8.83
C ARG A 237 -11.94 -4.84 7.53
N TRP A 238 -11.17 -5.03 6.47
CA TRP A 238 -11.67 -5.54 5.18
C TRP A 238 -12.12 -7.00 5.26
#